data_992f306adfb253595971b11300e9d231
#
_entry.id   992f306adfb253595971b11300e9d231
#
_cell.length_a   1.000
_cell.length_b   1.000
_cell.length_c   1.000
_cell.angle_alpha   90.00
_cell.angle_beta   90.00
_cell.angle_gamma   90.00
#
_symmetry.space_group_name_H-M   'P 1'
#
loop_
_entity.id
_entity.type
_entity.pdbx_description
1 polymer ?
#
loop_
_entity_poly.entity_id
_entity_poly.type
_entity_poly.pdbx_seq_one_letter_code
_entity_poly.pdbx_strand_id
1 'polypeptide(L)'
;MKKETACVHGGTYRDKAVRGVNTPIFTSSACEYLDRGETPYPRYFNTPNQEAVVAKVCLLEGAQAGVLFSSGMAAMSTSILAFAGAGDHVVLMDELYGGTHAFATDDLGKLGISFSFAATDADAVI
;
A
#
# COMPACT_ATOMS: atom_id res chain seq x y z
N MET A 1 -11.89 -14.25 -13.88
CA MET A 1 -10.66 -14.50 -14.67
C MET A 1 -9.83 -15.51 -13.90
N LYS A 2 -9.14 -16.47 -14.58
CA LYS A 2 -8.25 -17.40 -13.86
C LYS A 2 -7.05 -16.64 -13.28
N LYS A 3 -6.50 -17.13 -12.17
CA LYS A 3 -5.40 -16.44 -11.44
C LYS A 3 -4.16 -16.24 -12.33
N GLU A 4 -3.83 -17.24 -13.14
CA GLU A 4 -2.71 -17.19 -14.08
C GLU A 4 -2.90 -16.10 -15.15
N THR A 5 -4.12 -15.95 -15.65
CA THR A 5 -4.48 -14.88 -16.60
C THR A 5 -4.44 -13.51 -15.92
N ALA A 6 -4.84 -13.44 -14.66
CA ALA A 6 -4.79 -12.21 -13.86
C ALA A 6 -3.34 -11.74 -13.64
N CYS A 7 -2.41 -12.65 -13.37
CA CYS A 7 -0.99 -12.33 -13.21
C CYS A 7 -0.39 -11.63 -14.45
N VAL A 8 -0.83 -12.02 -15.64
CA VAL A 8 -0.30 -11.48 -16.91
C VAL A 8 -1.06 -10.22 -17.34
N HIS A 9 -2.38 -10.27 -17.35
CA HIS A 9 -3.23 -9.25 -17.99
C HIS A 9 -4.00 -8.36 -17.01
N GLY A 10 -4.03 -8.70 -15.74
CA GLY A 10 -4.74 -7.92 -14.73
C GLY A 10 -4.09 -6.57 -14.46
N GLY A 11 -4.90 -5.54 -14.20
CA GLY A 11 -4.41 -4.21 -13.86
C GLY A 11 -3.63 -3.49 -14.95
N THR A 12 -3.66 -3.98 -16.19
CA THR A 12 -2.92 -3.35 -17.28
C THR A 12 -3.60 -2.05 -17.71
N TYR A 13 -2.89 -0.95 -17.60
CA TYR A 13 -3.30 0.30 -18.21
C TYR A 13 -3.10 0.23 -19.73
N ARG A 14 -4.17 0.44 -20.47
CA ARG A 14 -4.13 0.46 -21.94
C ARG A 14 -4.06 1.90 -22.43
N ASP A 15 -2.93 2.25 -23.03
CA ASP A 15 -2.81 3.54 -23.72
C ASP A 15 -3.75 3.57 -24.94
N LYS A 16 -4.62 4.58 -24.97
CA LYS A 16 -5.65 4.72 -26.02
C LYS A 16 -5.07 5.21 -27.35
N ALA A 17 -3.92 5.90 -27.31
CA ALA A 17 -3.31 6.46 -28.51
C ALA A 17 -2.53 5.40 -29.30
N VAL A 18 -1.69 4.63 -28.63
CA VAL A 18 -0.83 3.61 -29.25
C VAL A 18 -1.47 2.22 -29.24
N ARG A 19 -2.44 2.00 -28.36
CA ARG A 19 -3.13 0.70 -28.18
C ARG A 19 -2.19 -0.45 -27.81
N GLY A 20 -1.07 -0.14 -27.14
CA GLY A 20 -0.13 -1.13 -26.63
C GLY A 20 -0.79 -2.08 -25.63
N VAL A 21 -0.30 -3.33 -25.58
CA VAL A 21 -0.84 -4.35 -24.68
C VAL A 21 -0.23 -4.29 -23.27
N ASN A 22 0.89 -3.63 -23.10
CA ASN A 22 1.56 -3.43 -21.82
C ASN A 22 1.25 -2.05 -21.26
N THR A 23 1.31 -1.90 -19.94
CA THR A 23 1.25 -0.59 -19.30
C THR A 23 2.48 0.24 -19.72
N PRO A 24 2.31 1.42 -20.34
CA PRO A 24 3.42 2.31 -20.63
C PRO A 24 4.10 2.81 -19.36
N ILE A 25 5.37 3.17 -19.45
CA ILE A 25 6.07 3.88 -18.38
C ILE A 25 5.94 5.36 -18.62
N PHE A 26 5.13 6.03 -17.80
CA PHE A 26 4.98 7.49 -17.82
C PHE A 26 6.00 8.09 -16.86
N THR A 27 6.96 8.82 -17.40
CA THR A 27 8.07 9.42 -16.63
C THR A 27 7.83 10.86 -16.23
N SER A 28 6.73 11.47 -16.70
CA SER A 28 6.41 12.86 -16.38
C SER A 28 6.06 13.01 -14.89
N SER A 29 6.74 13.95 -14.25
CA SER A 29 6.42 14.38 -12.87
C SER A 29 5.66 15.71 -12.82
N ALA A 30 5.49 16.37 -13.97
CA ALA A 30 4.71 17.59 -14.12
C ALA A 30 3.57 17.31 -15.12
N CYS A 31 2.36 17.63 -14.72
CA CYS A 31 1.16 17.42 -15.52
C CYS A 31 0.36 18.71 -15.63
N GLU A 32 -0.38 18.86 -16.72
CA GLU A 32 -1.34 19.96 -16.86
C GLU A 32 -2.40 19.87 -15.77
N TYR A 33 -2.71 20.98 -15.12
CA TYR A 33 -3.69 21.04 -14.05
C TYR A 33 -4.81 22.07 -14.29
N LEU A 34 -4.59 23.01 -15.22
CA LEU A 34 -5.59 24.02 -15.55
C LEU A 34 -6.74 23.38 -16.33
N ASP A 35 -7.97 23.74 -15.94
CA ASP A 35 -9.22 23.30 -16.58
C ASP A 35 -9.44 21.79 -16.60
N ARG A 36 -8.81 21.05 -15.66
CA ARG A 36 -9.01 19.61 -15.46
C ARG A 36 -9.71 19.32 -14.14
N GLY A 37 -10.64 18.38 -14.15
CA GLY A 37 -11.34 17.94 -12.94
C GLY A 37 -10.44 17.16 -11.99
N GLU A 38 -9.44 16.46 -12.51
CA GLU A 38 -8.46 15.69 -11.74
C GLU A 38 -7.09 15.82 -12.39
N THR A 39 -6.07 16.07 -11.57
CA THR A 39 -4.68 16.21 -12.02
C THR A 39 -3.88 14.99 -11.60
N PRO A 40 -3.35 14.19 -12.54
CA PRO A 40 -2.40 13.13 -12.20
C PRO A 40 -1.14 13.74 -11.60
N TYR A 41 -0.80 13.32 -10.38
CA TYR A 41 0.42 13.77 -9.71
C TYR A 41 0.97 12.67 -8.81
N PRO A 42 2.28 12.36 -8.88
CA PRO A 42 2.85 11.21 -8.16
C PRO A 42 2.58 11.20 -6.66
N ARG A 43 2.48 12.36 -6.01
CA ARG A 43 2.19 12.48 -4.56
C ARG A 43 0.71 12.30 -4.22
N TYR A 44 -0.17 12.33 -5.22
CA TYR A 44 -1.61 12.03 -5.04
C TYR A 44 -1.92 10.56 -5.26
N PHE A 45 -0.89 9.73 -5.57
CA PHE A 45 -1.01 8.30 -5.83
C PHE A 45 -1.96 7.94 -6.98
N ASN A 46 -2.15 8.84 -7.91
CA ASN A 46 -3.11 8.74 -9.02
C ASN A 46 -2.45 8.80 -10.40
N THR A 47 -1.16 8.51 -10.50
CA THR A 47 -0.53 8.38 -11.81
C THR A 47 -0.86 7.01 -12.43
N PRO A 48 -0.95 6.90 -13.77
CA PRO A 48 -1.30 5.64 -14.42
C PRO A 48 -0.38 4.47 -14.05
N ASN A 49 0.90 4.70 -13.75
CA ASN A 49 1.80 3.65 -13.29
C ASN A 49 1.46 3.16 -11.88
N GLN A 50 1.15 4.08 -10.96
CA GLN A 50 0.74 3.73 -9.59
C GLN A 50 -0.59 2.98 -9.60
N GLU A 51 -1.57 3.48 -10.33
CA GLU A 51 -2.88 2.85 -10.49
C GLU A 51 -2.79 1.44 -11.08
N ALA A 52 -1.94 1.24 -12.11
CA ALA A 52 -1.76 -0.07 -12.71
C ALA A 52 -1.17 -1.10 -11.73
N VAL A 53 -0.22 -0.70 -10.88
CA VAL A 53 0.34 -1.57 -9.83
C VAL A 53 -0.73 -1.91 -8.80
N VAL A 54 -1.43 -0.90 -8.28
CA VAL A 54 -2.49 -1.08 -7.28
C VAL A 54 -3.60 -1.99 -7.82
N ALA A 55 -4.08 -1.73 -9.04
CA ALA A 55 -5.13 -2.53 -9.66
C ALA A 55 -4.72 -4.00 -9.84
N LYS A 56 -3.46 -4.26 -10.18
CA LYS A 56 -2.96 -5.62 -10.31
C LYS A 56 -2.91 -6.34 -8.95
N VAL A 57 -2.35 -5.69 -7.93
CA VAL A 57 -2.26 -6.27 -6.58
C VAL A 57 -3.66 -6.50 -6.01
N CYS A 58 -4.56 -5.53 -6.11
CA CYS A 58 -5.95 -5.67 -5.68
C CYS A 58 -6.65 -6.86 -6.34
N LEU A 59 -6.44 -7.05 -7.65
CA LEU A 59 -7.02 -8.18 -8.37
C LEU A 59 -6.50 -9.53 -7.88
N LEU A 60 -5.20 -9.63 -7.56
CA LEU A 60 -4.57 -10.86 -7.08
C LEU A 60 -4.95 -11.20 -5.64
N GLU A 61 -5.09 -10.18 -4.80
CA GLU A 61 -5.47 -10.30 -3.38
C GLU A 61 -6.99 -10.33 -3.16
N GLY A 62 -7.79 -10.06 -4.19
CA GLY A 62 -9.25 -9.94 -4.05
C GLY A 62 -9.68 -8.69 -3.28
N ALA A 63 -8.83 -7.66 -3.22
CA ALA A 63 -9.08 -6.42 -2.52
C ALA A 63 -9.85 -5.43 -3.38
N GLN A 64 -10.66 -4.57 -2.74
CA GLN A 64 -11.45 -3.55 -3.42
C GLN A 64 -10.65 -2.29 -3.74
N ALA A 65 -9.66 -1.98 -2.90
CA ALA A 65 -8.79 -0.81 -3.04
C ALA A 65 -7.40 -1.07 -2.44
N GLY A 66 -6.44 -0.22 -2.78
CA GLY A 66 -5.10 -0.29 -2.24
C GLY A 66 -4.39 1.05 -2.35
N VAL A 67 -3.34 1.23 -1.56
CA VAL A 67 -2.46 2.40 -1.59
C VAL A 67 -1.02 1.93 -1.80
N LEU A 68 -0.31 2.59 -2.69
CA LEU A 68 1.08 2.28 -2.98
C LEU A 68 2.01 3.17 -2.13
N PHE A 69 2.99 2.55 -1.48
CA PHE A 69 4.04 3.25 -0.71
C PHE A 69 5.41 3.02 -1.34
N SER A 70 6.36 3.87 -1.01
CA SER A 70 7.74 3.78 -1.50
C SER A 70 8.57 2.67 -0.83
N SER A 71 8.09 2.11 0.27
CA SER A 71 8.74 1.00 0.98
C SER A 71 7.73 0.17 1.78
N GLY A 72 8.09 -1.09 2.08
CA GLY A 72 7.29 -1.95 2.95
C GLY A 72 7.13 -1.37 4.36
N MET A 73 8.17 -0.73 4.90
CA MET A 73 8.06 -0.07 6.21
C MET A 73 7.11 1.14 6.18
N ALA A 74 7.09 1.91 5.10
CA ALA A 74 6.11 2.99 4.95
C ALA A 74 4.68 2.44 4.89
N ALA A 75 4.46 1.32 4.19
CA ALA A 75 3.16 0.65 4.16
C ALA A 75 2.76 0.14 5.56
N MET A 76 3.66 -0.53 6.26
CA MET A 76 3.42 -1.11 7.59
C MET A 76 3.14 -0.03 8.64
N SER A 77 4.02 0.96 8.77
CA SER A 77 3.86 2.04 9.75
C SER A 77 2.61 2.88 9.49
N THR A 78 2.34 3.21 8.23
CA THR A 78 1.12 3.96 7.87
C THR A 78 -0.14 3.15 8.15
N SER A 79 -0.13 1.83 7.92
CA SER A 79 -1.27 0.98 8.23
C SER A 79 -1.57 0.97 9.73
N ILE A 80 -0.54 0.87 10.58
CA ILE A 80 -0.73 0.94 12.03
C ILE A 80 -1.28 2.31 12.44
N LEU A 81 -0.64 3.39 11.99
CA LEU A 81 -1.00 4.76 12.36
C LEU A 81 -2.34 5.24 11.77
N ALA A 82 -2.86 4.56 10.75
CA ALA A 82 -4.19 4.85 10.21
C ALA A 82 -5.31 4.42 11.17
N PHE A 83 -5.05 3.46 12.05
CA PHE A 83 -6.05 2.88 12.94
C PHE A 83 -5.75 3.07 14.43
N ALA A 84 -4.51 3.43 14.79
CA ALA A 84 -4.08 3.63 16.16
C ALA A 84 -3.53 5.05 16.37
N GLY A 85 -3.94 5.70 17.45
CA GLY A 85 -3.50 7.00 17.90
C GLY A 85 -3.06 7.02 19.37
N ALA A 86 -2.73 8.19 19.88
CA ALA A 86 -2.32 8.34 21.28
C ALA A 86 -3.41 7.83 22.23
N GLY A 87 -3.04 6.94 23.15
CA GLY A 87 -3.93 6.26 24.09
C GLY A 87 -4.39 4.87 23.65
N ASP A 88 -4.18 4.50 22.39
CA ASP A 88 -4.52 3.18 21.89
C ASP A 88 -3.46 2.13 22.22
N HIS A 89 -3.83 0.87 22.04
CA HIS A 89 -2.97 -0.28 22.22
C HIS A 89 -2.94 -1.16 20.96
N VAL A 90 -1.74 -1.52 20.51
CA VAL A 90 -1.54 -2.38 19.34
C VAL A 90 -0.95 -3.71 19.79
N VAL A 91 -1.58 -4.80 19.38
CA VAL A 91 -1.05 -6.16 19.57
C VAL A 91 -0.36 -6.59 18.27
N LEU A 92 0.88 -6.99 18.38
CA LEU A 92 1.71 -7.44 17.27
C LEU A 92 2.14 -8.89 17.51
N MET A 93 2.33 -9.65 16.43
CA MET A 93 2.93 -10.97 16.57
C MET A 93 4.41 -10.82 16.95
N ASP A 94 4.95 -11.80 17.66
CA ASP A 94 6.36 -11.77 18.12
C ASP A 94 7.34 -11.98 16.96
N GLU A 95 6.97 -12.83 16.00
CA GLU A 95 7.77 -13.12 14.81
C GLU A 95 7.55 -12.07 13.70
N LEU A 96 8.16 -10.91 13.86
CA LEU A 96 8.06 -9.78 12.92
C LEU A 96 9.35 -9.54 12.14
N TYR A 97 9.21 -8.88 11.00
CA TYR A 97 10.34 -8.24 10.36
C TYR A 97 11.01 -7.24 11.33
N GLY A 98 12.35 -7.29 11.44
CA GLY A 98 13.12 -6.49 12.39
C GLY A 98 12.82 -4.99 12.36
N GLY A 99 12.55 -4.42 11.17
CA GLY A 99 12.15 -3.01 11.03
C GLY A 99 10.78 -2.72 11.67
N THR A 100 9.83 -3.63 11.58
CA THR A 100 8.51 -3.46 12.22
C THR A 100 8.63 -3.61 13.75
N HIS A 101 9.47 -4.54 14.21
CA HIS A 101 9.76 -4.68 15.63
C HIS A 101 10.41 -3.41 16.19
N ALA A 102 11.44 -2.87 15.51
CA ALA A 102 12.08 -1.62 15.90
C ALA A 102 11.10 -0.44 15.90
N PHE A 103 10.24 -0.32 14.88
CA PHE A 103 9.19 0.71 14.86
C PHE A 103 8.26 0.61 16.08
N ALA A 104 7.88 -0.60 16.47
CA ALA A 104 7.04 -0.80 17.65
C ALA A 104 7.76 -0.38 18.94
N THR A 105 9.01 -0.86 19.14
CA THR A 105 9.77 -0.62 20.38
C THR A 105 10.28 0.81 20.51
N ASP A 106 10.69 1.42 19.40
CA ASP A 106 11.41 2.70 19.44
C ASP A 106 10.52 3.90 19.16
N ASP A 107 9.41 3.72 18.44
CA ASP A 107 8.62 4.84 17.92
C ASP A 107 7.16 4.89 18.42
N LEU A 108 6.45 3.77 18.57
CA LEU A 108 5.04 3.81 18.99
C LEU A 108 4.85 4.51 20.35
N GLY A 109 5.74 4.25 21.31
CA GLY A 109 5.69 4.89 22.63
C GLY A 109 5.84 6.41 22.56
N LYS A 110 6.66 6.95 21.64
CA LYS A 110 6.81 8.39 21.40
C LYS A 110 5.55 9.04 20.85
N LEU A 111 4.72 8.24 20.16
CA LEU A 111 3.43 8.64 19.61
C LEU A 111 2.28 8.44 20.60
N GLY A 112 2.57 8.01 21.83
CA GLY A 112 1.57 7.75 22.85
C GLY A 112 0.77 6.46 22.62
N ILE A 113 1.23 5.57 21.76
CA ILE A 113 0.61 4.29 21.46
C ILE A 113 1.33 3.20 22.24
N SER A 114 0.58 2.45 23.04
CA SER A 114 1.11 1.29 23.73
C SER A 114 1.08 0.05 22.83
N PHE A 115 1.95 -0.91 23.09
CA PHE A 115 1.97 -2.15 22.31
C PHE A 115 2.30 -3.35 23.19
N SER A 116 1.95 -4.54 22.70
CA SER A 116 2.41 -5.82 23.24
C SER A 116 2.70 -6.79 22.10
N PHE A 117 3.63 -7.71 22.36
CA PHE A 117 3.89 -8.81 21.46
C PHE A 117 3.14 -10.06 21.93
N ALA A 118 2.56 -10.79 20.99
CA ALA A 118 1.90 -12.07 21.24
C ALA A 118 2.60 -13.16 20.43
N ALA A 119 2.68 -14.37 20.98
CA ALA A 119 3.20 -15.52 20.26
C ALA A 119 2.37 -15.77 18.98
N THR A 120 2.99 -16.38 17.97
CA THR A 120 2.36 -16.68 16.67
C THR A 120 1.28 -17.78 16.77
N ASP A 121 0.85 -18.13 17.98
CA ASP A 121 -0.20 -19.10 18.26
C ASP A 121 -1.54 -18.36 18.44
N ALA A 122 -2.60 -18.86 17.78
CA ALA A 122 -3.93 -18.28 17.87
C ALA A 122 -4.48 -18.20 19.30
N ASP A 123 -4.05 -19.10 20.18
CA ASP A 123 -4.46 -19.14 21.58
C ASP A 123 -3.74 -18.09 22.46
N ALA A 124 -2.70 -17.45 21.96
CA ALA A 124 -1.94 -16.43 22.69
C ALA A 124 -2.49 -15.00 22.55
N VAL A 125 -3.49 -14.80 21.69
CA VAL A 125 -4.06 -13.47 21.37
C VAL A 125 -5.40 -13.22 22.08
N ILE A 126 -5.90 -14.20 22.85
CA ILE A 126 -7.17 -14.10 23.61
C ILE A 126 -6.88 -13.67 25.09
#